data_e961dde7ae0ea0ac8d2252dd1597f8d4
#
_entry.id   e961dde7ae0ea0ac8d2252dd1597f8d4
#
_cell.length_a   1.000
_cell.length_b   1.000
_cell.length_c   1.000
_cell.angle_alpha   90.00
_cell.angle_beta   90.00
_cell.angle_gamma   90.00
#
_symmetry.space_group_name_H-M   'P 1'
#
loop_
_entity.id
_entity.type
_entity.pdbx_description
1 polymer ?
#
loop_
_entity_poly.entity_id
_entity_poly.type
_entity_poly.pdbx_seq_one_letter_code
_entity_poly.pdbx_strand_id
1 'polypeptide(L)'
;MTTTASIRDVAHRDSTPVGVIDLKKLRSAGISARRAARLARPGGPWRRVYPGVFVIQDKPPSRLQLLHATIARYGPDAVITGTDALRAHGISHPLTGEIHLLLPHYRRPGSEPGVLTYRTARMPEPVIIDGLPYAGAPRAALDLARREADPKAVERLTTLPLFWGVCARAELLAELDAGNQRGSSAVRAVLRGMDDRETFTDGQALRLLRDTPLPSPQWNVTICDLRGRRIGIADAWWDQVGLAWRYRTGAGPTDFSHLALTATGTVLVRCTPRQLNDTPADITRELVSAYTQAARTPRPKVRAVHRRETAA
;
A
#
# COMPACT_ATOMS: atom_id res chain seq x y z
N MET A 1 -29.00 21.71 34.19
CA MET A 1 -27.57 21.37 34.35
C MET A 1 -27.27 20.12 33.57
N THR A 2 -26.87 20.23 32.28
CA THR A 2 -26.53 19.07 31.42
C THR A 2 -25.09 18.74 31.73
N THR A 3 -24.87 17.63 32.36
CA THR A 3 -23.62 17.11 32.90
C THR A 3 -22.52 17.00 31.84
N THR A 4 -21.26 17.27 32.16
CA THR A 4 -20.08 17.19 31.28
C THR A 4 -19.94 15.80 30.61
N ALA A 5 -20.42 14.74 31.24
CA ALA A 5 -20.49 13.39 30.72
C ALA A 5 -21.38 13.31 29.47
N SER A 6 -22.53 14.00 29.45
CA SER A 6 -23.47 14.01 28.32
C SER A 6 -22.87 14.58 27.02
N ILE A 7 -21.91 15.51 27.10
CA ILE A 7 -21.31 16.14 25.91
C ILE A 7 -20.25 15.24 25.27
N ARG A 8 -19.43 14.57 26.09
CA ARG A 8 -18.51 13.56 25.60
C ARG A 8 -19.27 12.44 24.89
N ASP A 9 -20.32 11.93 25.50
CA ASP A 9 -21.12 10.82 24.97
C ASP A 9 -21.83 11.18 23.67
N VAL A 10 -22.41 12.38 23.60
CA VAL A 10 -23.04 12.88 22.37
C VAL A 10 -22.01 13.13 21.28
N ALA A 11 -20.90 13.78 21.61
CA ALA A 11 -19.84 14.05 20.63
C ALA A 11 -19.16 12.77 20.13
N HIS A 12 -18.95 11.77 21.01
CA HIS A 12 -18.43 10.47 20.58
C HIS A 12 -19.39 9.70 19.69
N ARG A 13 -20.70 9.76 19.92
CA ARG A 13 -21.72 9.09 19.09
C ARG A 13 -21.73 9.62 17.66
N ASP A 14 -21.59 10.94 17.49
CA ASP A 14 -21.66 11.62 16.20
C ASP A 14 -20.28 11.84 15.54
N SER A 15 -19.19 11.44 16.21
CA SER A 15 -17.84 11.48 15.64
C SER A 15 -17.60 10.30 14.69
N THR A 16 -16.51 10.41 13.92
CA THR A 16 -15.98 9.23 13.20
C THR A 16 -15.49 8.18 14.22
N PRO A 17 -15.28 6.91 13.80
CA PRO A 17 -14.73 5.86 14.69
C PRO A 17 -13.42 6.25 15.38
N VAL A 18 -12.67 7.20 14.81
CA VAL A 18 -11.41 7.70 15.36
C VAL A 18 -11.56 9.01 16.16
N GLY A 19 -12.78 9.43 16.47
CA GLY A 19 -13.04 10.60 17.31
C GLY A 19 -12.90 11.95 16.62
N VAL A 20 -13.07 12.04 15.31
CA VAL A 20 -13.08 13.30 14.54
C VAL A 20 -14.53 13.78 14.34
N ILE A 21 -14.78 15.07 14.61
CA ILE A 21 -16.09 15.69 14.48
C ILE A 21 -15.99 17.09 13.87
N ASP A 22 -16.94 17.44 13.01
CA ASP A 22 -17.05 18.78 12.45
C ASP A 22 -18.15 19.63 13.11
N LEU A 23 -18.12 20.94 12.83
CA LEU A 23 -19.10 21.88 13.38
C LEU A 23 -20.55 21.59 12.98
N LYS A 24 -20.80 20.97 11.82
CA LYS A 24 -22.13 20.63 11.36
C LYS A 24 -22.72 19.55 12.27
N LYS A 25 -21.98 18.48 12.50
CA LYS A 25 -22.37 17.41 13.42
C LYS A 25 -22.48 17.89 14.87
N LEU A 26 -21.55 18.75 15.32
CA LEU A 26 -21.62 19.35 16.65
C LEU A 26 -22.92 20.18 16.85
N ARG A 27 -23.30 20.96 15.84
CA ARG A 27 -24.55 21.75 15.90
C ARG A 27 -25.78 20.85 15.92
N SER A 28 -25.82 19.78 15.10
CA SER A 28 -26.90 18.78 15.13
C SER A 28 -27.02 18.13 16.51
N ALA A 29 -25.88 17.94 17.21
CA ALA A 29 -25.80 17.40 18.57
C ALA A 29 -26.06 18.46 19.67
N GLY A 30 -26.50 19.69 19.32
CA GLY A 30 -26.79 20.76 20.27
C GLY A 30 -25.56 21.47 20.86
N ILE A 31 -24.38 21.25 20.29
CA ILE A 31 -23.11 21.85 20.76
C ILE A 31 -22.78 23.07 19.90
N SER A 32 -22.78 24.26 20.53
CA SER A 32 -22.45 25.49 19.82
C SER A 32 -20.96 25.59 19.46
N ALA A 33 -20.66 26.34 18.38
CA ALA A 33 -19.29 26.62 17.97
C ALA A 33 -18.42 27.25 19.09
N ARG A 34 -19.01 28.14 19.88
CA ARG A 34 -18.33 28.77 21.04
C ARG A 34 -17.97 27.74 22.11
N ARG A 35 -18.82 26.73 22.32
CA ARG A 35 -18.58 25.64 23.27
C ARG A 35 -17.50 24.71 22.77
N ALA A 36 -17.55 24.33 21.50
CA ALA A 36 -16.49 23.53 20.86
C ALA A 36 -15.12 24.23 20.90
N ALA A 37 -15.07 25.51 20.58
CA ALA A 37 -13.85 26.31 20.68
C ALA A 37 -13.29 26.38 22.12
N ARG A 38 -14.16 26.45 23.13
CA ARG A 38 -13.73 26.40 24.54
C ARG A 38 -13.13 25.07 24.94
N LEU A 39 -13.70 23.95 24.46
CA LEU A 39 -13.17 22.59 24.71
C LEU A 39 -11.83 22.35 24.02
N ALA A 40 -11.58 23.04 22.90
CA ALA A 40 -10.36 22.92 22.10
C ALA A 40 -9.29 24.01 22.42
N ARG A 41 -9.38 24.69 23.55
CA ARG A 41 -8.34 25.61 24.02
C ARG A 41 -7.06 24.84 24.42
N PRO A 42 -5.89 25.50 24.46
CA PRO A 42 -4.70 24.90 25.05
C PRO A 42 -4.98 24.30 26.42
N GLY A 43 -4.60 23.04 26.63
CA GLY A 43 -4.93 22.31 27.87
C GLY A 43 -6.36 21.77 27.97
N GLY A 44 -7.20 22.00 26.95
CA GLY A 44 -8.56 21.46 26.91
C GLY A 44 -8.59 20.00 26.43
N PRO A 45 -9.74 19.31 26.58
CA PRO A 45 -9.88 17.89 26.26
C PRO A 45 -10.01 17.61 24.75
N TRP A 46 -10.08 18.63 23.91
CA TRP A 46 -10.18 18.51 22.46
C TRP A 46 -9.05 19.25 21.76
N ARG A 47 -8.76 18.83 20.52
CA ARG A 47 -7.85 19.56 19.64
C ARG A 47 -8.57 20.02 18.37
N ARG A 48 -8.38 21.29 18.01
CA ARG A 48 -8.81 21.81 16.72
C ARG A 48 -7.72 21.51 15.70
N VAL A 49 -8.06 20.70 14.67
CA VAL A 49 -7.16 20.35 13.58
C VAL A 49 -7.26 21.37 12.45
N TYR A 50 -8.48 21.66 12.01
CA TYR A 50 -8.78 22.68 11.00
C TYR A 50 -9.91 23.61 11.47
N PRO A 51 -10.14 24.73 10.79
CA PRO A 51 -11.32 25.56 11.05
C PRO A 51 -12.60 24.73 11.02
N GLY A 52 -13.25 24.61 12.17
CA GLY A 52 -14.49 23.86 12.32
C GLY A 52 -14.37 22.34 12.41
N VAL A 53 -13.17 21.80 12.50
CA VAL A 53 -12.92 20.36 12.66
C VAL A 53 -12.09 20.08 13.90
N PHE A 54 -12.55 19.14 14.72
CA PHE A 54 -11.99 18.82 16.02
C PHE A 54 -11.71 17.33 16.16
N VAL A 55 -10.72 16.99 16.98
CA VAL A 55 -10.47 15.63 17.47
C VAL A 55 -10.78 15.61 18.97
N ILE A 56 -11.56 14.60 19.40
CA ILE A 56 -12.03 14.46 20.79
C ILE A 56 -10.96 13.79 21.63
N GLN A 57 -9.82 14.44 21.76
CA GLN A 57 -8.68 14.02 22.59
C GLN A 57 -7.74 15.21 22.83
N ASP A 58 -6.92 15.10 23.86
CA ASP A 58 -5.88 16.06 24.23
C ASP A 58 -4.51 15.78 23.60
N LYS A 59 -4.30 14.55 23.10
CA LYS A 59 -3.04 14.12 22.45
C LYS A 59 -2.94 14.66 21.01
N PRO A 60 -1.73 14.76 20.45
CA PRO A 60 -1.56 15.05 19.02
C PRO A 60 -2.35 14.07 18.15
N PRO A 61 -2.99 14.55 17.06
CA PRO A 61 -3.74 13.68 16.16
C PRO A 61 -2.84 12.64 15.49
N SER A 62 -3.32 11.40 15.38
CA SER A 62 -2.70 10.38 14.55
C SER A 62 -2.87 10.69 13.05
N ARG A 63 -2.09 10.03 12.18
CA ARG A 63 -2.25 10.20 10.72
C ARG A 63 -3.67 9.88 10.27
N LEU A 64 -4.26 8.81 10.76
CA LEU A 64 -5.64 8.43 10.43
C LEU A 64 -6.65 9.50 10.86
N GLN A 65 -6.48 10.09 12.04
CA GLN A 65 -7.30 11.21 12.48
C GLN A 65 -7.14 12.45 11.60
N LEU A 66 -5.91 12.74 11.14
CA LEU A 66 -5.65 13.84 10.20
C LEU A 66 -6.34 13.60 8.86
N LEU A 67 -6.34 12.38 8.33
CA LEU A 67 -7.04 12.02 7.11
C LEU A 67 -8.56 12.20 7.25
N HIS A 68 -9.17 11.71 8.32
CA HIS A 68 -10.59 11.94 8.61
C HIS A 68 -10.92 13.43 8.78
N ALA A 69 -10.06 14.17 9.47
CA ALA A 69 -10.22 15.62 9.63
C ALA A 69 -10.11 16.36 8.28
N THR A 70 -9.23 15.90 7.39
CA THR A 70 -9.08 16.46 6.04
C THR A 70 -10.34 16.24 5.23
N ILE A 71 -10.90 15.03 5.21
CA ILE A 71 -12.18 14.77 4.51
C ILE A 71 -13.33 15.57 5.13
N ALA A 72 -13.41 15.66 6.46
CA ALA A 72 -14.41 16.49 7.13
C ALA A 72 -14.29 17.98 6.77
N ARG A 73 -13.05 18.47 6.55
CA ARG A 73 -12.78 19.86 6.18
C ARG A 73 -13.08 20.18 4.71
N TYR A 74 -12.69 19.27 3.80
CA TYR A 74 -12.79 19.51 2.37
C TYR A 74 -14.11 18.97 1.76
N GLY A 75 -14.81 18.11 2.46
CA GLY A 75 -16.12 17.57 2.07
C GLY A 75 -16.06 16.23 1.36
N PRO A 76 -17.24 15.64 1.05
CA PRO A 76 -17.36 14.26 0.57
C PRO A 76 -16.83 14.05 -0.86
N ASP A 77 -16.72 15.12 -1.66
CA ASP A 77 -16.20 15.04 -3.04
C ASP A 77 -14.66 14.98 -3.08
N ALA A 78 -14.00 15.10 -1.94
CA ALA A 78 -12.56 15.05 -1.84
C ALA A 78 -12.07 13.59 -1.81
N VAL A 79 -10.98 13.30 -2.54
CA VAL A 79 -10.39 11.96 -2.62
C VAL A 79 -8.92 12.03 -2.23
N ILE A 80 -8.51 11.21 -1.28
CA ILE A 80 -7.13 11.10 -0.83
C ILE A 80 -6.31 10.40 -1.93
N THR A 81 -5.15 10.98 -2.27
CA THR A 81 -4.22 10.44 -3.27
C THR A 81 -2.78 10.37 -2.74
N GLY A 82 -1.83 10.00 -3.57
CA GLY A 82 -0.42 9.98 -3.21
C GLY A 82 -0.05 8.92 -2.20
N THR A 83 0.86 9.24 -1.29
CA THR A 83 1.46 8.26 -0.36
C THR A 83 0.45 7.63 0.60
N ASP A 84 -0.53 8.38 1.10
CA ASP A 84 -1.56 7.83 1.97
C ASP A 84 -2.46 6.84 1.23
N ALA A 85 -2.82 7.13 -0.02
CA ALA A 85 -3.59 6.20 -0.84
C ALA A 85 -2.80 4.94 -1.17
N LEU A 86 -1.51 5.05 -1.53
CA LEU A 86 -0.67 3.88 -1.76
C LEU A 86 -0.58 2.99 -0.52
N ARG A 87 -0.42 3.58 0.67
CA ARG A 87 -0.39 2.83 1.93
C ARG A 87 -1.73 2.17 2.27
N ALA A 88 -2.85 2.84 1.99
CA ALA A 88 -4.18 2.27 2.17
C ALA A 88 -4.38 1.02 1.28
N HIS A 89 -3.76 1.02 0.09
CA HIS A 89 -3.72 -0.16 -0.80
C HIS A 89 -2.66 -1.19 -0.42
N GLY A 90 -2.04 -1.10 0.76
CA GLY A 90 -1.07 -2.07 1.26
C GLY A 90 0.35 -1.88 0.74
N ILE A 91 0.65 -0.80 0.03
CA ILE A 91 2.00 -0.51 -0.48
C ILE A 91 2.81 0.19 0.60
N SER A 92 3.90 -0.44 1.05
CA SER A 92 4.82 0.19 2.01
C SER A 92 5.63 1.29 1.31
N HIS A 93 5.37 2.53 1.69
CA HIS A 93 6.07 3.71 1.20
C HIS A 93 6.22 4.73 2.35
N PRO A 94 7.35 5.45 2.46
CA PRO A 94 7.50 6.52 3.44
C PRO A 94 6.38 7.55 3.31
N LEU A 95 5.79 7.96 4.44
CA LEU A 95 4.82 9.04 4.45
C LEU A 95 5.52 10.37 4.16
N THR A 96 4.93 11.17 3.29
CA THR A 96 5.23 12.60 3.22
C THR A 96 4.59 13.31 4.42
N GLY A 97 5.12 14.46 4.82
CA GLY A 97 4.48 15.27 5.87
C GLY A 97 3.07 15.71 5.47
N GLU A 98 2.85 15.95 4.20
CA GLU A 98 1.61 16.49 3.64
C GLU A 98 0.62 15.40 3.23
N ILE A 99 -0.67 15.72 3.31
CA ILE A 99 -1.78 14.90 2.79
C ILE A 99 -2.10 15.41 1.39
N HIS A 100 -2.08 14.51 0.42
CA HIS A 100 -2.40 14.82 -0.97
C HIS A 100 -3.88 14.57 -1.24
N LEU A 101 -4.58 15.55 -1.78
CA LEU A 101 -6.03 15.52 -1.96
C LEU A 101 -6.44 15.93 -3.36
N LEU A 102 -7.25 15.11 -4.02
CA LEU A 102 -7.90 15.45 -5.27
C LEU A 102 -9.24 16.15 -4.99
N LEU A 103 -9.51 17.19 -5.74
CA LEU A 103 -10.78 17.94 -5.69
C LEU A 103 -11.31 18.17 -7.10
N PRO A 104 -12.63 18.23 -7.27
CA PRO A 104 -13.22 18.63 -8.54
C PRO A 104 -12.69 20.01 -8.96
N HIS A 105 -12.47 20.21 -10.26
CA HIS A 105 -11.86 21.41 -10.82
C HIS A 105 -12.58 22.72 -10.49
N TYR A 106 -13.89 22.67 -10.29
CA TYR A 106 -14.72 23.84 -9.92
C TYR A 106 -14.59 24.25 -8.46
N ARG A 107 -14.06 23.37 -7.59
CA ARG A 107 -13.86 23.66 -6.17
C ARG A 107 -12.67 24.59 -5.97
N ARG A 108 -12.84 25.57 -5.09
CA ARG A 108 -11.77 26.51 -4.68
C ARG A 108 -11.71 26.55 -3.15
N PRO A 109 -11.20 25.50 -2.51
CA PRO A 109 -11.09 25.47 -1.05
C PRO A 109 -9.98 26.39 -0.58
N GLY A 110 -10.07 26.82 0.67
CA GLY A 110 -8.93 27.45 1.35
C GLY A 110 -7.76 26.47 1.52
N SER A 111 -6.56 27.02 1.64
CA SER A 111 -5.37 26.24 1.96
C SER A 111 -5.33 25.92 3.44
N GLU A 112 -5.03 24.67 3.79
CA GLU A 112 -4.81 24.24 5.17
C GLU A 112 -3.37 23.72 5.32
N PRO A 113 -2.68 24.00 6.42
CA PRO A 113 -1.34 23.50 6.68
C PRO A 113 -1.29 21.98 6.59
N GLY A 114 -0.26 21.43 5.91
CA GLY A 114 -0.06 19.99 5.78
C GLY A 114 -1.02 19.30 4.79
N VAL A 115 -1.74 20.06 3.95
CA VAL A 115 -2.61 19.52 2.90
C VAL A 115 -2.27 20.14 1.56
N LEU A 116 -1.95 19.30 0.58
CA LEU A 116 -1.77 19.67 -0.82
C LEU A 116 -3.03 19.28 -1.63
N THR A 117 -3.70 20.27 -2.17
CA THR A 117 -4.90 20.07 -2.96
C THR A 117 -4.61 20.16 -4.46
N TYR A 118 -5.15 19.21 -5.21
CA TYR A 118 -5.04 19.15 -6.66
C TYR A 118 -6.42 19.14 -7.30
N ARG A 119 -6.69 20.09 -8.17
CA ARG A 119 -7.96 20.18 -8.88
C ARG A 119 -7.89 19.38 -10.18
N THR A 120 -8.88 18.54 -10.41
CA THR A 120 -8.96 17.70 -11.60
C THR A 120 -10.35 17.73 -12.20
N ALA A 121 -10.43 17.72 -13.54
CA ALA A 121 -11.70 17.55 -14.26
C ALA A 121 -12.16 16.08 -14.22
N ARG A 122 -11.21 15.13 -14.11
CA ARG A 122 -11.48 13.72 -14.00
C ARG A 122 -11.21 13.24 -12.57
N MET A 123 -12.23 13.29 -11.73
CA MET A 123 -12.18 12.66 -10.41
C MET A 123 -12.15 11.14 -10.57
N PRO A 124 -11.27 10.42 -9.86
CA PRO A 124 -11.34 8.97 -9.82
C PRO A 124 -12.58 8.52 -9.04
N GLU A 125 -13.10 7.35 -9.38
CA GLU A 125 -14.02 6.66 -8.48
C GLU A 125 -13.26 6.26 -7.20
N PRO A 126 -13.74 6.67 -6.02
CA PRO A 126 -13.00 6.43 -4.79
C PRO A 126 -13.15 4.99 -4.31
N VAL A 127 -12.05 4.42 -3.85
CA VAL A 127 -12.06 3.17 -3.08
C VAL A 127 -12.20 3.52 -1.60
N ILE A 128 -13.23 3.00 -0.96
CA ILE A 128 -13.47 3.27 0.47
C ILE A 128 -12.70 2.26 1.31
N ILE A 129 -11.73 2.75 2.08
CA ILE A 129 -10.94 1.96 3.02
C ILE A 129 -11.00 2.67 4.38
N ASP A 130 -11.35 1.96 5.45
CA ASP A 130 -11.51 2.51 6.81
C ASP A 130 -12.45 3.75 6.86
N GLY A 131 -13.47 3.78 5.99
CA GLY A 131 -14.43 4.87 5.89
C GLY A 131 -13.87 6.15 5.22
N LEU A 132 -12.74 6.08 4.56
CA LEU A 132 -12.10 7.18 3.85
C LEU A 132 -12.03 6.92 2.32
N PRO A 133 -12.26 7.95 1.49
CA PRO A 133 -12.20 7.85 0.04
C PRO A 133 -10.76 7.98 -0.46
N TYR A 134 -10.23 6.93 -1.05
CA TYR A 134 -8.89 6.91 -1.66
C TYR A 134 -8.96 6.75 -3.17
N ALA A 135 -8.05 7.40 -3.88
CA ALA A 135 -7.79 7.10 -5.27
C ALA A 135 -7.22 5.69 -5.42
N GLY A 136 -7.58 4.98 -6.49
CA GLY A 136 -6.98 3.70 -6.80
C GLY A 136 -5.44 3.76 -6.90
N ALA A 137 -4.76 2.67 -6.62
CA ALA A 137 -3.29 2.63 -6.59
C ALA A 137 -2.61 3.12 -7.88
N PRO A 138 -3.10 2.80 -9.11
CA PRO A 138 -2.56 3.36 -10.34
C PRO A 138 -2.60 4.89 -10.35
N ARG A 139 -3.76 5.46 -10.00
CA ARG A 139 -3.95 6.92 -9.97
C ARG A 139 -3.04 7.58 -8.93
N ALA A 140 -2.98 7.02 -7.72
CA ALA A 140 -2.18 7.56 -6.63
C ALA A 140 -0.68 7.58 -6.96
N ALA A 141 -0.16 6.51 -7.56
CA ALA A 141 1.22 6.42 -8.02
C ALA A 141 1.54 7.45 -9.11
N LEU A 142 0.66 7.56 -10.12
CA LEU A 142 0.81 8.51 -11.21
C LEU A 142 0.73 9.98 -10.74
N ASP A 143 -0.12 10.26 -9.76
CA ASP A 143 -0.22 11.60 -9.18
C ASP A 143 1.07 12.03 -8.46
N LEU A 144 1.80 11.10 -7.85
CA LEU A 144 3.14 11.35 -7.30
C LEU A 144 4.18 11.47 -8.41
N ALA A 145 4.29 10.46 -9.27
CA ALA A 145 5.32 10.37 -10.29
C ALA A 145 5.33 11.56 -11.27
N ARG A 146 4.15 12.09 -11.62
CA ARG A 146 4.03 13.26 -12.51
C ARG A 146 4.59 14.57 -11.93
N ARG A 147 4.79 14.65 -10.64
CA ARG A 147 5.28 15.82 -9.92
C ARG A 147 6.73 15.70 -9.50
N GLU A 148 7.29 14.53 -9.71
CA GLU A 148 8.66 14.26 -9.35
C GLU A 148 9.60 14.75 -10.44
N ALA A 149 10.70 15.38 -10.04
CA ALA A 149 11.72 15.90 -10.95
C ALA A 149 12.87 14.91 -11.14
N ASP A 150 13.14 14.06 -10.13
CA ASP A 150 14.19 13.05 -10.20
C ASP A 150 13.74 11.84 -11.04
N PRO A 151 14.43 11.52 -12.16
CA PRO A 151 14.08 10.39 -13.01
C PRO A 151 14.04 9.04 -12.27
N LYS A 152 14.94 8.83 -11.30
CA LYS A 152 14.96 7.61 -10.48
C LYS A 152 13.75 7.52 -9.54
N ALA A 153 13.31 8.65 -9.01
CA ALA A 153 12.10 8.70 -8.20
C ALA A 153 10.84 8.49 -9.07
N VAL A 154 10.80 9.05 -10.29
CA VAL A 154 9.72 8.78 -11.26
C VAL A 154 9.63 7.30 -11.56
N GLU A 155 10.76 6.64 -11.89
CA GLU A 155 10.82 5.21 -12.15
C GLU A 155 10.30 4.42 -10.96
N ARG A 156 10.86 4.65 -9.77
CA ARG A 156 10.46 3.98 -8.53
C ARG A 156 8.97 4.14 -8.24
N LEU A 157 8.43 5.35 -8.31
CA LEU A 157 7.01 5.61 -8.02
C LEU A 157 6.08 4.98 -9.06
N THR A 158 6.47 4.97 -10.34
CA THR A 158 5.71 4.35 -11.42
C THR A 158 5.67 2.83 -11.27
N THR A 159 6.79 2.21 -10.91
CA THR A 159 6.92 0.75 -10.79
C THR A 159 6.40 0.20 -9.46
N LEU A 160 6.29 1.04 -8.44
CA LEU A 160 5.93 0.63 -7.09
C LEU A 160 4.63 -0.19 -7.00
N PRO A 161 3.48 0.23 -7.58
CA PRO A 161 2.27 -0.58 -7.52
C PRO A 161 2.36 -1.89 -8.31
N LEU A 162 3.22 -1.95 -9.33
CA LEU A 162 3.52 -3.18 -10.07
C LEU A 162 4.34 -4.13 -9.20
N PHE A 163 5.40 -3.62 -8.58
CA PHE A 163 6.25 -4.39 -7.66
C PHE A 163 5.46 -5.01 -6.52
N TRP A 164 4.49 -4.25 -5.95
CA TRP A 164 3.61 -4.73 -4.90
C TRP A 164 2.41 -5.55 -5.42
N GLY A 165 2.33 -5.82 -6.71
CA GLY A 165 1.25 -6.60 -7.31
C GLY A 165 -0.15 -6.02 -7.10
N VAL A 166 -0.24 -4.71 -6.87
CA VAL A 166 -1.52 -4.02 -6.60
C VAL A 166 -2.26 -3.70 -7.90
N CYS A 167 -1.54 -3.54 -8.99
CA CYS A 167 -2.12 -3.36 -10.32
C CYS A 167 -1.24 -3.97 -11.41
N ALA A 168 -1.81 -4.13 -12.60
CA ALA A 168 -1.08 -4.49 -13.81
C ALA A 168 -0.58 -3.23 -14.55
N ARG A 169 0.43 -3.42 -15.43
CA ARG A 169 0.92 -2.33 -16.31
C ARG A 169 -0.19 -1.75 -17.18
N ALA A 170 -1.07 -2.60 -17.70
CA ALA A 170 -2.20 -2.16 -18.51
C ALA A 170 -3.10 -1.19 -17.76
N GLU A 171 -3.31 -1.38 -16.46
CA GLU A 171 -4.10 -0.49 -15.61
C GLU A 171 -3.42 0.88 -15.42
N LEU A 172 -2.08 0.90 -15.25
CA LEU A 172 -1.31 2.15 -15.21
C LEU A 172 -1.37 2.89 -16.54
N LEU A 173 -1.23 2.19 -17.67
CA LEU A 173 -1.33 2.78 -19.00
C LEU A 173 -2.74 3.32 -19.25
N ALA A 174 -3.78 2.55 -18.93
CA ALA A 174 -5.18 2.98 -19.07
C ALA A 174 -5.46 4.25 -18.24
N GLU A 175 -4.99 4.29 -16.98
CA GLU A 175 -5.15 5.46 -16.12
C GLU A 175 -4.36 6.67 -16.66
N LEU A 176 -3.16 6.44 -17.23
CA LEU A 176 -2.33 7.46 -17.83
C LEU A 176 -2.96 8.04 -19.11
N ASP A 177 -3.56 7.19 -19.94
CA ASP A 177 -4.22 7.57 -21.20
C ASP A 177 -5.54 8.30 -20.96
N ALA A 178 -6.30 7.89 -19.97
CA ALA A 178 -7.53 8.54 -19.55
C ALA A 178 -7.29 9.90 -18.88
N GLY A 179 -6.07 10.18 -18.42
CA GLY A 179 -5.72 11.39 -17.68
C GLY A 179 -5.15 12.52 -18.52
N ASN A 180 -4.87 13.66 -17.86
CA ASN A 180 -4.14 14.78 -18.47
C ASN A 180 -2.72 14.32 -18.84
N GLN A 181 -2.28 14.69 -20.05
CA GLN A 181 -0.96 14.33 -20.59
C GLN A 181 0.21 15.14 -19.98
N ARG A 182 -0.08 16.22 -19.26
CA ARG A 182 0.93 17.07 -18.64
C ARG A 182 1.74 16.30 -17.59
N GLY A 183 3.07 16.34 -17.71
CA GLY A 183 3.97 15.60 -16.82
C GLY A 183 3.99 14.07 -17.01
N SER A 184 3.39 13.57 -18.12
CA SER A 184 3.29 12.13 -18.37
C SER A 184 4.44 11.57 -19.20
N SER A 185 5.30 12.39 -19.79
CA SER A 185 6.36 11.93 -20.71
C SER A 185 7.38 11.00 -20.06
N ALA A 186 7.87 11.36 -18.87
CA ALA A 186 8.82 10.57 -18.11
C ALA A 186 8.19 9.23 -17.67
N VAL A 187 6.95 9.26 -17.15
CA VAL A 187 6.21 8.07 -16.76
C VAL A 187 5.97 7.12 -17.94
N ARG A 188 5.61 7.69 -19.12
CA ARG A 188 5.46 6.90 -20.36
C ARG A 188 6.78 6.29 -20.82
N ALA A 189 7.90 7.01 -20.68
CA ALA A 189 9.22 6.48 -21.01
C ALA A 189 9.56 5.28 -20.12
N VAL A 190 9.32 5.37 -18.81
CA VAL A 190 9.50 4.26 -17.87
C VAL A 190 8.65 3.08 -18.28
N LEU A 191 7.32 3.26 -18.46
CA LEU A 191 6.43 2.16 -18.82
C LEU A 191 6.74 1.53 -20.17
N ARG A 192 7.27 2.27 -21.16
CA ARG A 192 7.71 1.73 -22.45
C ARG A 192 9.03 0.98 -22.38
N GLY A 193 9.96 1.46 -21.52
CA GLY A 193 11.26 0.84 -21.34
C GLY A 193 11.25 -0.42 -20.45
N MET A 194 10.13 -0.70 -19.79
CA MET A 194 9.97 -1.91 -19.00
C MET A 194 9.86 -3.13 -19.90
N ASP A 195 10.82 -4.04 -19.80
CA ASP A 195 10.68 -5.37 -20.40
C ASP A 195 9.58 -6.14 -19.64
N ASP A 196 8.56 -6.61 -20.38
CA ASP A 196 7.36 -7.23 -19.81
C ASP A 196 7.64 -8.52 -19.02
N ARG A 197 8.86 -9.06 -19.11
CA ARG A 197 9.15 -10.41 -18.64
C ARG A 197 9.69 -10.51 -17.21
N GLU A 198 10.47 -9.56 -16.70
CA GLU A 198 11.13 -9.71 -15.40
C GLU A 198 10.47 -8.93 -14.26
N THR A 199 10.12 -7.68 -14.47
CA THR A 199 9.55 -6.80 -13.43
C THR A 199 8.13 -7.18 -13.04
N PHE A 200 7.36 -7.79 -13.98
CA PHE A 200 6.00 -8.23 -13.73
C PHE A 200 5.88 -9.50 -12.92
N THR A 201 6.89 -10.36 -12.99
CA THR A 201 6.86 -11.66 -12.34
C THR A 201 6.74 -11.53 -10.82
N ASP A 202 7.43 -10.57 -10.23
CA ASP A 202 7.37 -10.34 -8.78
C ASP A 202 6.02 -9.76 -8.34
N GLY A 203 5.51 -8.79 -9.09
CA GLY A 203 4.18 -8.23 -8.84
C GLY A 203 3.07 -9.26 -8.97
N GLN A 204 3.17 -10.17 -9.96
CA GLN A 204 2.24 -11.27 -10.14
C GLN A 204 2.32 -12.27 -8.99
N ALA A 205 3.54 -12.62 -8.55
CA ALA A 205 3.75 -13.52 -7.42
C ALA A 205 3.17 -12.95 -6.12
N LEU A 206 3.39 -11.65 -5.85
CA LEU A 206 2.82 -10.95 -4.70
C LEU A 206 1.29 -10.90 -4.75
N ARG A 207 0.71 -10.64 -5.94
CA ARG A 207 -0.75 -10.62 -6.14
C ARG A 207 -1.34 -12.00 -5.88
N LEU A 208 -0.73 -13.05 -6.43
CA LEU A 208 -1.16 -14.43 -6.24
C LEU A 208 -1.17 -14.80 -4.75
N LEU A 209 -0.11 -14.47 -4.01
CA LEU A 209 0.00 -14.82 -2.60
C LEU A 209 -0.97 -14.05 -1.71
N ARG A 210 -1.39 -12.83 -2.08
CA ARG A 210 -2.36 -12.05 -1.31
C ARG A 210 -3.69 -12.76 -1.14
N ASP A 211 -4.11 -13.49 -2.18
CA ASP A 211 -5.41 -14.18 -2.21
C ASP A 211 -5.29 -15.63 -1.70
N THR A 212 -4.15 -16.00 -1.10
CA THR A 212 -3.91 -17.34 -0.53
C THR A 212 -3.95 -17.32 1.00
N PRO A 213 -4.28 -18.46 1.64
CA PRO A 213 -4.19 -18.61 3.11
C PRO A 213 -2.74 -18.81 3.60
N LEU A 214 -1.74 -18.65 2.72
CA LEU A 214 -0.34 -18.87 3.07
C LEU A 214 0.21 -17.68 3.87
N PRO A 215 1.07 -17.92 4.88
CA PRO A 215 1.76 -16.83 5.55
C PRO A 215 2.72 -16.12 4.61
N SER A 216 3.06 -14.87 4.92
CA SER A 216 4.01 -14.09 4.11
C SER A 216 5.38 -14.76 4.08
N PRO A 217 5.97 -14.99 2.89
CA PRO A 217 7.29 -15.57 2.76
C PRO A 217 8.40 -14.52 2.98
N GLN A 218 9.62 -15.01 3.15
CA GLN A 218 10.83 -14.21 2.97
C GLN A 218 11.15 -14.15 1.47
N TRP A 219 11.42 -12.97 0.95
CA TRP A 219 11.69 -12.75 -0.47
C TRP A 219 13.18 -12.71 -0.79
N ASN A 220 13.56 -13.21 -1.96
CA ASN A 220 14.93 -13.11 -2.49
C ASN A 220 16.00 -13.64 -1.52
N VAL A 221 15.89 -14.88 -1.14
CA VAL A 221 16.83 -15.49 -0.19
C VAL A 221 17.82 -16.43 -0.87
N THR A 222 19.04 -16.45 -0.33
CA THR A 222 20.01 -17.50 -0.56
C THR A 222 19.84 -18.55 0.53
N ILE A 223 19.72 -19.81 0.14
CA ILE A 223 19.60 -20.94 1.07
C ILE A 223 20.97 -21.57 1.22
N CYS A 224 21.43 -21.73 2.45
CA CYS A 224 22.72 -22.30 2.82
C CYS A 224 22.53 -23.53 3.72
N ASP A 225 23.49 -24.45 3.68
CA ASP A 225 23.62 -25.54 4.66
C ASP A 225 24.06 -24.99 6.03
N LEU A 226 24.10 -25.88 7.05
CA LEU A 226 24.54 -25.50 8.39
C LEU A 226 26.02 -25.05 8.46
N ARG A 227 26.82 -25.37 7.44
CA ARG A 227 28.22 -24.96 7.31
C ARG A 227 28.35 -23.60 6.58
N GLY A 228 27.23 -22.98 6.19
CA GLY A 228 27.21 -21.72 5.48
C GLY A 228 27.45 -21.83 3.96
N ARG A 229 27.57 -23.05 3.38
CA ARG A 229 27.73 -23.22 1.94
C ARG A 229 26.39 -22.98 1.25
N ARG A 230 26.40 -22.17 0.20
CA ARG A 230 25.23 -21.93 -0.63
C ARG A 230 24.79 -23.22 -1.33
N ILE A 231 23.52 -23.60 -1.16
CA ILE A 231 22.91 -24.76 -1.78
C ILE A 231 21.83 -24.38 -2.80
N GLY A 232 21.30 -23.16 -2.70
CA GLY A 232 20.32 -22.70 -3.66
C GLY A 232 19.85 -21.28 -3.41
N ILE A 233 18.87 -20.88 -4.21
CA ILE A 233 18.15 -19.61 -4.08
C ILE A 233 16.65 -19.88 -4.11
N ALA A 234 15.89 -19.01 -3.46
CA ALA A 234 14.44 -18.98 -3.59
C ALA A 234 13.99 -17.54 -3.83
N ASP A 235 13.02 -17.36 -4.73
CA ASP A 235 12.36 -16.08 -4.95
C ASP A 235 11.41 -15.79 -3.78
N ALA A 236 10.73 -16.81 -3.27
CA ALA A 236 9.97 -16.79 -2.01
C ALA A 236 10.31 -18.01 -1.15
N TRP A 237 10.41 -17.82 0.17
CA TRP A 237 10.83 -18.83 1.12
C TRP A 237 9.95 -18.82 2.38
N TRP A 238 9.38 -19.96 2.75
CA TRP A 238 8.68 -20.18 4.01
C TRP A 238 9.57 -20.95 4.96
N ASP A 239 10.26 -20.23 5.84
CA ASP A 239 11.26 -20.77 6.75
C ASP A 239 10.70 -21.81 7.72
N GLN A 240 9.46 -21.61 8.19
CA GLN A 240 8.80 -22.46 9.16
C GLN A 240 8.57 -23.91 8.66
N VAL A 241 8.44 -24.08 7.35
CA VAL A 241 8.20 -25.41 6.74
C VAL A 241 9.30 -25.84 5.78
N GLY A 242 10.24 -24.96 5.44
CA GLY A 242 11.31 -25.26 4.49
C GLY A 242 10.82 -25.39 3.07
N LEU A 243 9.86 -24.54 2.65
CA LEU A 243 9.34 -24.49 1.29
C LEU A 243 10.00 -23.33 0.52
N ALA A 244 10.55 -23.67 -0.65
CA ALA A 244 11.09 -22.71 -1.63
C ALA A 244 10.15 -22.59 -2.83
N TRP A 245 9.90 -21.38 -3.30
CA TRP A 245 9.23 -21.11 -4.57
C TRP A 245 10.17 -20.34 -5.49
N ARG A 246 10.29 -20.84 -6.75
CA ARG A 246 11.08 -20.21 -7.79
C ARG A 246 10.22 -19.97 -9.02
N TYR A 247 10.13 -18.72 -9.42
CA TYR A 247 9.33 -18.28 -10.57
C TYR A 247 10.10 -17.38 -11.54
N ARG A 248 11.28 -16.87 -11.16
CA ARG A 248 12.13 -16.11 -12.06
C ARG A 248 12.95 -17.06 -12.95
N THR A 249 12.98 -16.79 -14.23
CA THR A 249 13.87 -17.46 -15.15
C THR A 249 15.26 -16.85 -15.06
N GLY A 250 16.13 -17.44 -14.31
CA GLY A 250 17.53 -16.97 -14.19
C GLY A 250 18.54 -18.08 -13.97
N ALA A 251 18.10 -19.33 -14.05
CA ALA A 251 18.97 -20.48 -13.99
C ALA A 251 19.26 -20.96 -15.41
N GLY A 252 20.47 -20.72 -15.85
CA GLY A 252 20.99 -21.38 -17.07
C GLY A 252 20.88 -22.90 -16.98
N PRO A 253 21.14 -23.64 -18.08
CA PRO A 253 21.00 -25.09 -18.14
C PRO A 253 21.85 -25.85 -17.11
N THR A 254 22.74 -25.19 -16.38
CA THR A 254 23.63 -25.75 -15.36
C THR A 254 23.23 -25.44 -13.91
N ASP A 255 22.00 -24.95 -13.65
CA ASP A 255 21.56 -24.69 -12.25
C ASP A 255 21.16 -26.00 -11.53
N PHE A 256 22.18 -26.68 -10.98
CA PHE A 256 21.99 -27.85 -10.12
C PHE A 256 21.42 -27.50 -8.73
N SER A 257 21.07 -26.26 -8.46
CA SER A 257 20.60 -25.83 -7.14
C SER A 257 19.29 -26.53 -6.75
N HIS A 258 18.48 -26.97 -7.70
CA HIS A 258 17.27 -27.72 -7.39
C HIS A 258 17.58 -29.09 -6.77
N LEU A 259 18.55 -29.83 -7.30
CA LEU A 259 18.99 -31.12 -6.74
C LEU A 259 19.57 -30.95 -5.33
N ALA A 260 20.38 -29.92 -5.15
CA ALA A 260 20.98 -29.61 -3.84
C ALA A 260 19.91 -29.25 -2.80
N LEU A 261 18.89 -28.45 -3.17
CA LEU A 261 17.78 -28.09 -2.29
C LEU A 261 16.94 -29.32 -1.93
N THR A 262 16.51 -30.11 -2.90
CA THR A 262 15.67 -31.31 -2.65
C THR A 262 16.43 -32.37 -1.87
N ALA A 263 17.74 -32.52 -2.06
CA ALA A 263 18.58 -33.42 -1.28
C ALA A 263 18.64 -33.06 0.22
N THR A 264 18.35 -31.81 0.60
CA THR A 264 18.26 -31.40 2.01
C THR A 264 16.87 -31.63 2.63
N GLY A 265 15.90 -32.11 1.87
CA GLY A 265 14.51 -32.23 2.28
C GLY A 265 13.70 -30.94 2.08
N THR A 266 14.28 -29.92 1.41
CA THR A 266 13.56 -28.70 1.05
C THR A 266 12.50 -29.02 -0.01
N VAL A 267 11.26 -28.62 0.23
CA VAL A 267 10.19 -28.72 -0.77
C VAL A 267 10.38 -27.54 -1.75
N LEU A 268 10.36 -27.84 -3.04
CA LEU A 268 10.59 -26.85 -4.09
C LEU A 268 9.44 -26.80 -5.09
N VAL A 269 8.75 -25.68 -5.15
CA VAL A 269 7.77 -25.38 -6.21
C VAL A 269 8.47 -24.51 -7.26
N ARG A 270 8.22 -24.81 -8.54
CA ARG A 270 8.78 -24.06 -9.67
C ARG A 270 7.69 -23.74 -10.67
N CYS A 271 7.67 -22.53 -11.14
CA CYS A 271 6.88 -22.15 -12.29
C CYS A 271 7.67 -21.17 -13.16
N THR A 272 7.25 -21.05 -14.40
CA THR A 272 7.76 -20.01 -15.29
C THR A 272 6.96 -18.72 -15.12
N PRO A 273 7.50 -17.54 -15.49
CA PRO A 273 6.73 -16.29 -15.54
C PRO A 273 5.45 -16.41 -16.39
N ARG A 274 5.51 -17.19 -17.46
CA ARG A 274 4.35 -17.46 -18.31
C ARG A 274 3.26 -18.24 -17.57
N GLN A 275 3.62 -19.32 -16.88
CA GLN A 275 2.65 -20.09 -16.08
C GLN A 275 2.05 -19.24 -14.96
N LEU A 276 2.84 -18.39 -14.32
CA LEU A 276 2.35 -17.48 -13.30
C LEU A 276 1.29 -16.50 -13.83
N ASN A 277 1.42 -16.11 -15.10
CA ASN A 277 0.43 -15.26 -15.77
C ASN A 277 -0.78 -16.05 -16.31
N ASP A 278 -0.54 -17.17 -16.96
CA ASP A 278 -1.56 -17.89 -17.73
C ASP A 278 -2.41 -18.83 -16.85
N THR A 279 -1.82 -19.38 -15.77
CA THR A 279 -2.47 -20.38 -14.88
C THR A 279 -2.26 -20.08 -13.39
N PRO A 280 -2.57 -18.87 -12.91
CA PRO A 280 -2.30 -18.49 -11.51
C PRO A 280 -3.04 -19.37 -10.49
N ALA A 281 -4.25 -19.83 -10.82
CA ALA A 281 -5.04 -20.70 -9.95
C ALA A 281 -4.38 -22.07 -9.73
N ASP A 282 -3.70 -22.61 -10.73
CA ASP A 282 -2.99 -23.89 -10.63
C ASP A 282 -1.75 -23.74 -9.74
N ILE A 283 -1.00 -22.64 -9.93
CA ILE A 283 0.16 -22.32 -9.10
C ILE A 283 -0.27 -22.12 -7.65
N THR A 284 -1.37 -21.40 -7.41
CA THR A 284 -1.94 -21.24 -6.04
C THR A 284 -2.22 -22.58 -5.39
N ARG A 285 -2.88 -23.47 -6.11
CA ARG A 285 -3.25 -24.81 -5.61
C ARG A 285 -1.99 -25.63 -5.29
N GLU A 286 -1.00 -25.58 -6.16
CA GLU A 286 0.29 -26.26 -5.97
C GLU A 286 1.04 -25.72 -4.76
N LEU A 287 1.13 -24.41 -4.57
CA LEU A 287 1.77 -23.78 -3.42
C LEU A 287 1.10 -24.14 -2.10
N VAL A 288 -0.23 -24.11 -2.04
CA VAL A 288 -1.00 -24.47 -0.84
C VAL A 288 -0.81 -25.95 -0.51
N SER A 289 -0.84 -26.82 -1.52
CA SER A 289 -0.60 -28.25 -1.37
C SER A 289 0.82 -28.54 -0.87
N ALA A 290 1.83 -27.92 -1.51
CA ALA A 290 3.24 -28.04 -1.14
C ALA A 290 3.51 -27.53 0.29
N TYR A 291 2.92 -26.42 0.67
CA TYR A 291 3.03 -25.88 2.03
C TYR A 291 2.43 -26.85 3.06
N THR A 292 1.24 -27.38 2.78
CA THR A 292 0.56 -28.33 3.66
C THR A 292 1.36 -29.62 3.79
N GLN A 293 1.96 -30.11 2.72
CA GLN A 293 2.83 -31.28 2.74
C GLN A 293 4.12 -31.00 3.52
N ALA A 294 4.78 -29.87 3.26
CA ALA A 294 5.99 -29.47 3.97
C ALA A 294 5.76 -29.34 5.49
N ALA A 295 4.59 -28.85 5.90
CA ALA A 295 4.22 -28.73 7.32
C ALA A 295 4.06 -30.08 8.05
N ARG A 296 3.91 -31.19 7.31
CA ARG A 296 3.80 -32.55 7.86
C ARG A 296 5.16 -33.26 7.99
N THR A 297 6.23 -32.68 7.45
CA THR A 297 7.58 -33.23 7.45
C THR A 297 8.49 -32.42 8.38
N PRO A 298 9.54 -33.03 8.95
CA PRO A 298 10.51 -32.26 9.72
C PRO A 298 11.16 -31.17 8.88
N ARG A 299 11.26 -29.98 9.45
CA ARG A 299 11.91 -28.84 8.79
C ARG A 299 13.35 -29.20 8.37
N PRO A 300 13.76 -28.94 7.12
CA PRO A 300 15.11 -29.20 6.67
C PRO A 300 16.13 -28.33 7.43
N LYS A 301 17.32 -28.88 7.66
CA LYS A 301 18.42 -28.23 8.37
C LYS A 301 19.18 -27.26 7.46
N VAL A 302 18.51 -26.18 7.07
CA VAL A 302 19.05 -25.13 6.20
C VAL A 302 18.82 -23.75 6.82
N ARG A 303 19.57 -22.74 6.37
CA ARG A 303 19.44 -21.33 6.75
C ARG A 303 19.14 -20.48 5.54
N ALA A 304 18.17 -19.60 5.64
CA ALA A 304 17.93 -18.55 4.65
C ALA A 304 18.69 -17.28 5.01
N VAL A 305 19.36 -16.68 4.04
CA VAL A 305 20.08 -15.41 4.18
C VAL A 305 19.56 -14.47 3.10
N HIS A 306 19.19 -13.25 3.48
CA HIS A 306 18.77 -12.25 2.50
C HIS A 306 19.86 -12.03 1.46
N ARG A 307 19.51 -12.14 0.20
CA ARG A 307 20.38 -11.80 -0.91
C ARG A 307 20.55 -10.27 -0.88
N ARG A 308 21.73 -9.78 -0.46
CA ARG A 308 22.10 -8.39 -0.74
C ARG A 308 22.14 -8.23 -2.26
N GLU A 309 21.43 -7.26 -2.79
CA GLU A 309 21.63 -6.83 -4.17
C GLU A 309 23.11 -6.50 -4.30
N THR A 310 23.84 -7.34 -5.02
CA THR A 310 25.19 -7.02 -5.42
C THR A 310 25.01 -5.95 -6.49
N ALA A 311 25.27 -4.70 -6.11
CA ALA A 311 25.40 -3.63 -7.06
C ALA A 311 26.48 -4.06 -8.06
N ALA A 312 26.07 -4.26 -9.32
CA ALA A 312 26.96 -4.34 -10.46
C ALA A 312 27.08 -2.94 -11.07
#